data_6e8ba36970d85027a8b7b7b70a4a3b99
#
_entry.id   6e8ba36970d85027a8b7b7b70a4a3b99
#
_cell.length_a   1.000
_cell.length_b   1.000
_cell.length_c   1.000
_cell.angle_alpha   90.00
_cell.angle_beta   90.00
_cell.angle_gamma   90.00
#
_symmetry.space_group_name_H-M   'P 1'
#
loop_
_entity.id
_entity.type
_entity.pdbx_description
1 polymer ?
#
loop_
_entity_poly.entity_id
_entity_poly.type
_entity_poly.pdbx_seq_one_letter_code
_entity_poly.pdbx_strand_id
1 'polypeptide(L)'
;LMIGPLAGGVVGGLSGMILDLISGYVAYAPFSLIAHGLEGWVIGYLYQRTHNRYLALSVGVVVMVIGYFVADTVLYTITAGVLGIGTNILQGVVGAVVALVLIPALNRAVRLN
;
A
#
# COMPACT_ATOMS: atom_id res chain seq x y z
N LEU A 1 7.93 3.32 -4.94
CA LEU A 1 8.64 4.60 -5.12
C LEU A 1 9.64 4.54 -6.26
N MET A 2 10.45 3.50 -6.28
CA MET A 2 11.61 3.38 -7.17
C MET A 2 11.24 3.15 -8.64
N ILE A 3 10.12 2.51 -8.89
CA ILE A 3 9.76 1.95 -10.20
C ILE A 3 8.59 2.67 -10.88
N GLY A 4 8.10 3.73 -10.28
CA GLY A 4 7.06 4.57 -10.86
C GLY A 4 5.64 4.08 -10.63
N PRO A 5 4.62 4.81 -11.14
CA PRO A 5 3.22 4.55 -10.79
C PRO A 5 2.67 3.23 -11.34
N LEU A 6 2.93 2.91 -12.60
CA LEU A 6 2.38 1.69 -13.19
C LEU A 6 2.96 0.44 -12.53
N ALA A 7 4.28 0.37 -12.44
CA ALA A 7 4.95 -0.76 -11.81
C ALA A 7 4.65 -0.83 -10.31
N GLY A 8 4.58 0.33 -9.63
CA GLY A 8 4.18 0.41 -8.23
C GLY A 8 2.77 -0.11 -8.00
N GLY A 9 1.83 0.23 -8.89
CA GLY A 9 0.46 -0.27 -8.83
C GLY A 9 0.38 -1.78 -9.00
N VAL A 10 1.11 -2.33 -9.97
CA VAL A 10 1.13 -3.78 -10.23
C VAL A 10 1.75 -4.53 -9.04
N VAL A 11 2.91 -4.09 -8.57
CA VAL A 11 3.60 -4.75 -7.45
C VAL A 11 2.76 -4.67 -6.17
N GLY A 12 2.23 -3.49 -5.84
CA GLY A 12 1.40 -3.31 -4.65
C GLY A 12 0.13 -4.15 -4.71
N GLY A 13 -0.59 -4.10 -5.83
CA GLY A 13 -1.84 -4.83 -6.01
C GLY A 13 -1.64 -6.33 -5.94
N LEU A 14 -0.69 -6.87 -6.70
CA LEU A 14 -0.42 -8.30 -6.72
C LEU A 14 0.09 -8.80 -5.38
N SER A 15 0.97 -8.04 -4.70
CA SER A 15 1.49 -8.42 -3.38
C SER A 15 0.37 -8.53 -2.35
N GLY A 16 -0.52 -7.53 -2.29
CA GLY A 16 -1.66 -7.53 -1.36
C GLY A 16 -2.62 -8.69 -1.64
N MET A 17 -2.95 -8.92 -2.92
CA MET A 17 -3.82 -10.02 -3.32
C MET A 17 -3.23 -11.37 -2.93
N ILE A 18 -1.94 -11.59 -3.23
CA ILE A 18 -1.26 -12.86 -2.92
C ILE A 18 -1.22 -13.10 -1.42
N LEU A 19 -0.89 -12.07 -0.62
CA LEU A 19 -0.87 -12.18 0.83
C LEU A 19 -2.24 -12.58 1.39
N ASP A 20 -3.33 -12.02 0.88
CA ASP A 20 -4.67 -12.39 1.32
C ASP A 20 -5.01 -13.82 0.95
N LEU A 21 -4.65 -14.28 -0.24
CA LEU A 21 -4.89 -15.66 -0.66
C LEU A 21 -4.12 -16.66 0.21
N ILE A 22 -2.85 -16.38 0.49
CA ILE A 22 -2.01 -17.23 1.33
C ILE A 22 -2.50 -17.25 2.78
N SER A 23 -2.94 -16.10 3.29
CA SER A 23 -3.37 -15.94 4.70
C SER A 23 -4.80 -16.41 4.94
N GLY A 24 -5.53 -16.86 3.91
CA GLY A 24 -6.91 -17.30 4.04
C GLY A 24 -7.95 -16.20 3.98
N TYR A 25 -7.58 -14.97 3.67
CA TYR A 25 -8.51 -13.84 3.51
C TYR A 25 -8.95 -13.70 2.05
N VAL A 26 -9.49 -14.77 1.48
CA VAL A 26 -9.85 -14.84 0.05
C VAL A 26 -10.85 -13.75 -0.34
N ALA A 27 -11.80 -13.43 0.53
CA ALA A 27 -12.81 -12.40 0.26
C ALA A 27 -12.18 -11.00 0.11
N TYR A 28 -11.04 -10.76 0.76
CA TYR A 28 -10.32 -9.48 0.67
C TYR A 28 -9.40 -9.39 -0.56
N ALA A 29 -9.08 -10.51 -1.21
CA ALA A 29 -8.09 -10.51 -2.29
C ALA A 29 -8.41 -9.50 -3.41
N PRO A 30 -9.66 -9.40 -3.94
CA PRO A 30 -9.98 -8.37 -4.95
C PRO A 30 -9.84 -6.95 -4.41
N PHE A 31 -10.25 -6.72 -3.15
CA PHE A 31 -10.13 -5.41 -2.51
C PHE A 31 -8.67 -5.05 -2.27
N SER A 32 -7.85 -6.01 -1.85
CA SER A 32 -6.42 -5.79 -1.66
C SER A 32 -5.72 -5.49 -2.98
N LEU A 33 -6.10 -6.15 -4.07
CA LEU A 33 -5.57 -5.85 -5.39
C LEU A 33 -5.81 -4.38 -5.75
N ILE A 34 -7.04 -3.90 -5.53
CA ILE A 34 -7.41 -2.52 -5.83
C ILE A 34 -6.75 -1.55 -4.85
N ALA A 35 -6.86 -1.80 -3.53
CA ALA A 35 -6.36 -0.89 -2.50
C ALA A 35 -4.84 -0.73 -2.56
N HIS A 36 -4.10 -1.84 -2.59
CA HIS A 36 -2.65 -1.78 -2.68
C HIS A 36 -2.16 -1.38 -4.06
N GLY A 37 -2.93 -1.71 -5.11
CA GLY A 37 -2.65 -1.24 -6.46
C GLY A 37 -2.73 0.28 -6.56
N LEU A 38 -3.80 0.87 -6.02
CA LEU A 38 -3.96 2.33 -5.97
C LEU A 38 -2.90 2.97 -5.08
N GLU A 39 -2.61 2.37 -3.93
CA GLU A 39 -1.57 2.84 -3.03
C GLU A 39 -0.22 2.91 -3.75
N GLY A 40 0.20 1.83 -4.38
CA GLY A 40 1.46 1.77 -5.10
C GLY A 40 1.52 2.73 -6.27
N TRP A 41 0.42 2.88 -7.01
CA TRP A 41 0.33 3.81 -8.12
C TRP A 41 0.46 5.26 -7.64
N VAL A 42 -0.27 5.64 -6.60
CA VAL A 42 -0.23 7.00 -6.04
C VAL A 42 1.15 7.32 -5.49
N ILE A 43 1.75 6.40 -4.75
CA ILE A 43 3.11 6.58 -4.22
C ILE A 43 4.11 6.82 -5.33
N GLY A 44 4.10 5.99 -6.37
CA GLY A 44 5.00 6.15 -7.51
C GLY A 44 4.79 7.45 -8.25
N TYR A 45 3.53 7.81 -8.48
CA TYR A 45 3.19 9.06 -9.17
C TYR A 45 3.66 10.29 -8.38
N LEU A 46 3.32 10.36 -7.10
CA LEU A 46 3.70 11.52 -6.27
C LEU A 46 5.20 11.62 -6.09
N TYR A 47 5.89 10.50 -5.94
CA TYR A 47 7.34 10.53 -5.82
C TYR A 47 8.00 11.05 -7.10
N GLN A 48 7.53 10.64 -8.26
CA GLN A 48 8.05 11.15 -9.54
C GLN A 48 7.80 12.64 -9.72
N ARG A 49 6.66 13.13 -9.23
CA ARG A 49 6.28 14.54 -9.39
C ARG A 49 6.96 15.46 -8.37
N THR A 50 7.09 15.03 -7.13
CA THR A 50 7.52 15.88 -6.02
C THR A 50 8.91 15.54 -5.51
N HIS A 51 9.43 14.35 -5.80
CA HIS A 51 10.65 13.78 -5.21
C HIS A 51 10.64 13.80 -3.68
N ASN A 52 9.45 13.87 -3.08
CA ASN A 52 9.26 13.87 -1.64
C ASN A 52 8.66 12.53 -1.21
N ARG A 53 9.54 11.64 -0.71
CA ARG A 53 9.12 10.29 -0.28
C ARG A 53 8.16 10.31 0.90
N TYR A 54 8.30 11.28 1.80
CA TYR A 54 7.42 11.38 2.96
C TYR A 54 6.00 11.76 2.55
N LEU A 55 5.85 12.71 1.63
CA LEU A 55 4.54 13.06 1.08
C LEU A 55 3.92 11.88 0.35
N ALA A 56 4.67 11.23 -0.53
CA ALA A 56 4.18 10.10 -1.32
C ALA A 56 3.68 8.96 -0.43
N LEU A 57 4.49 8.56 0.56
CA LEU A 57 4.14 7.47 1.47
C LEU A 57 2.97 7.83 2.37
N SER A 58 2.89 9.07 2.84
CA SER A 58 1.78 9.54 3.69
C SER A 58 0.45 9.47 2.93
N VAL A 59 0.41 9.95 1.70
CA VAL A 59 -0.79 9.88 0.86
C VAL A 59 -1.13 8.42 0.53
N GLY A 60 -0.12 7.58 0.28
CA GLY A 60 -0.32 6.15 0.05
C GLY A 60 -1.00 5.46 1.23
N VAL A 61 -0.57 5.76 2.46
CA VAL A 61 -1.21 5.22 3.68
C VAL A 61 -2.69 5.63 3.75
N VAL A 62 -2.99 6.89 3.46
CA VAL A 62 -4.38 7.38 3.44
C VAL A 62 -5.22 6.63 2.41
N VAL A 63 -4.69 6.43 1.20
CA VAL A 63 -5.37 5.67 0.13
C VAL A 63 -5.65 4.24 0.60
N MET A 64 -4.68 3.58 1.21
CA MET A 64 -4.85 2.22 1.73
C MET A 64 -5.92 2.15 2.81
N VAL A 65 -5.90 3.07 3.77
CA VAL A 65 -6.88 3.10 4.86
C VAL A 65 -8.29 3.29 4.33
N ILE A 66 -8.48 4.19 3.37
CA ILE A 66 -9.78 4.40 2.72
C ILE A 66 -10.22 3.13 1.99
N GLY A 67 -9.31 2.49 1.25
CA GLY A 67 -9.61 1.26 0.53
C GLY A 67 -10.10 0.13 1.44
N TYR A 68 -9.41 -0.10 2.55
CA TYR A 68 -9.82 -1.11 3.51
C TYR A 68 -11.07 -0.73 4.30
N PHE A 69 -11.26 0.55 4.57
CA PHE A 69 -12.51 1.02 5.17
C PHE A 69 -13.70 0.63 4.28
N VAL A 70 -13.60 0.89 2.98
CA VAL A 70 -14.64 0.52 2.01
C VAL A 70 -14.81 -1.00 1.98
N ALA A 71 -13.72 -1.75 1.92
CA ALA A 71 -13.77 -3.21 1.90
C ALA A 71 -14.46 -3.78 3.15
N ASP A 72 -14.07 -3.33 4.32
CA ASP A 72 -14.67 -3.78 5.59
C ASP A 72 -16.15 -3.43 5.66
N THR A 73 -16.53 -2.24 5.19
CA THR A 73 -17.92 -1.80 5.16
C THR A 73 -18.77 -2.64 4.22
N VAL A 74 -18.24 -2.96 3.04
CA VAL A 74 -18.94 -3.76 2.01
C VAL A 74 -19.05 -5.22 2.43
N LEU A 75 -17.93 -5.80 2.92
CA LEU A 75 -17.87 -7.23 3.26
C LEU A 75 -18.56 -7.56 4.58
N TYR A 76 -18.55 -6.64 5.53
CA TYR A 76 -19.12 -6.84 6.86
C TYR A 76 -20.13 -5.73 7.19
N THR A 77 -19.69 -4.73 7.97
CA THR A 77 -20.55 -3.61 8.40
C THR A 77 -19.72 -2.32 8.45
N ILE A 78 -20.43 -1.18 8.52
CA ILE A 78 -19.77 0.11 8.72
C ILE A 78 -19.03 0.16 10.07
N THR A 79 -19.54 -0.54 11.08
CA THR A 79 -18.86 -0.65 12.38
C THR A 79 -17.52 -1.35 12.23
N ALA A 80 -17.46 -2.45 11.47
CA ALA A 80 -16.20 -3.14 11.17
C ALA A 80 -15.23 -2.22 10.44
N GLY A 81 -15.71 -1.43 9.48
CA GLY A 81 -14.88 -0.46 8.77
C GLY A 81 -14.26 0.57 9.71
N VAL A 82 -15.07 1.14 10.60
CA VAL A 82 -14.60 2.13 11.58
C VAL A 82 -13.59 1.52 12.55
N LEU A 83 -13.88 0.32 13.09
CA LEU A 83 -12.97 -0.36 14.01
C LEU A 83 -11.66 -0.76 13.36
N GLY A 84 -11.66 -1.03 12.07
CA GLY A 84 -10.47 -1.40 11.31
C GLY A 84 -9.52 -0.24 11.02
N ILE A 85 -9.98 1.01 11.10
CA ILE A 85 -9.17 2.19 10.73
C ILE A 85 -7.87 2.24 11.52
N GLY A 86 -7.93 2.07 12.85
CA GLY A 86 -6.74 2.13 13.70
C GLY A 86 -5.68 1.10 13.32
N THR A 87 -6.11 -0.15 13.11
CA THR A 87 -5.21 -1.24 12.70
C THR A 87 -4.62 -0.96 11.31
N ASN A 88 -5.42 -0.48 10.38
CA ASN A 88 -4.97 -0.18 9.02
C ASN A 88 -3.99 0.99 9.00
N ILE A 89 -4.20 2.00 9.83
CA ILE A 89 -3.24 3.11 9.98
C ILE A 89 -1.91 2.57 10.50
N LEU A 90 -1.94 1.75 11.55
CA LEU A 90 -0.73 1.15 12.11
C LEU A 90 0.02 0.34 11.06
N GLN A 91 -0.68 -0.51 10.32
CA GLN A 91 -0.10 -1.31 9.25
C GLN A 91 0.54 -0.44 8.18
N GLY A 92 -0.14 0.63 7.76
CA GLY A 92 0.36 1.54 6.75
C GLY A 92 1.61 2.29 7.23
N VAL A 93 1.62 2.76 8.47
CA VAL A 93 2.77 3.45 9.06
C VAL A 93 3.98 2.52 9.15
N VAL A 94 3.78 1.30 9.62
CA VAL A 94 4.85 0.29 9.70
C VAL A 94 5.41 0.01 8.30
N GLY A 95 4.54 -0.19 7.31
CA GLY A 95 4.97 -0.40 5.92
C GLY A 95 5.76 0.78 5.37
N ALA A 96 5.33 2.01 5.65
CA ALA A 96 6.03 3.22 5.22
C ALA A 96 7.42 3.34 5.86
N VAL A 97 7.54 3.05 7.15
CA VAL A 97 8.83 3.07 7.85
C VAL A 97 9.77 2.02 7.28
N VAL A 98 9.28 0.80 7.04
CA VAL A 98 10.08 -0.26 6.42
C VAL A 98 10.56 0.18 5.03
N ALA A 99 9.70 0.79 4.23
CA ALA A 99 10.07 1.29 2.90
C ALA A 99 11.15 2.36 2.99
N LEU A 100 11.04 3.31 3.93
CA LEU A 100 12.04 4.37 4.11
C LEU A 100 13.41 3.83 4.52
N VAL A 101 13.45 2.70 5.22
CA VAL A 101 14.69 2.03 5.60
C VAL A 101 15.27 1.23 4.44
N LEU A 102 14.43 0.50 3.70
CA LEU A 102 14.88 -0.43 2.67
C LEU A 102 15.25 0.24 1.35
N ILE A 103 14.55 1.32 0.96
CA ILE A 103 14.78 1.96 -0.34
C ILE A 103 16.23 2.44 -0.52
N PRO A 104 16.87 3.12 0.44
CA PRO A 104 18.27 3.50 0.29
C PRO A 104 19.21 2.31 0.11
N ALA A 105 18.95 1.21 0.85
CA ALA A 105 19.76 0.00 0.75
C ALA A 105 19.60 -0.66 -0.62
N LEU A 106 18.36 -0.73 -1.14
CA LEU A 106 18.08 -1.28 -2.47
C LEU A 106 18.68 -0.42 -3.58
N ASN A 107 18.59 0.90 -3.46
CA ASN A 107 19.21 1.82 -4.43
C ASN A 107 20.73 1.63 -4.47
N ARG A 108 21.36 1.44 -3.32
CA ARG A 108 22.79 1.19 -3.24
C ARG A 108 23.16 -0.12 -3.93
N ALA A 109 22.39 -1.18 -3.69
CA ALA A 109 22.61 -2.49 -4.30
C ALA A 109 22.44 -2.42 -5.83
N VAL A 110 21.43 -1.72 -6.32
CA VAL A 110 21.19 -1.56 -7.76
C VAL A 110 22.32 -0.76 -8.42
N ARG A 111 22.84 0.28 -7.76
CA ARG A 111 23.94 1.09 -8.29
C ARG A 111 25.25 0.33 -8.40
N LEU A 112 25.47 -0.65 -7.53
CA LEU A 112 26.68 -1.48 -7.54
C LEU A 112 26.66 -2.53 -8.64
N ASN A 113 25.49 -2.85 -9.18
CA ASN A 113 25.32 -3.81 -10.26
C ASN A 113 25.20 -3.11 -11.61
#